data_016b5e7c1c95a1bf26c85ea108c42dc0
#
_entry.id   016b5e7c1c95a1bf26c85ea108c42dc0
#
_cell.length_a   1.000
_cell.length_b   1.000
_cell.length_c   1.000
_cell.angle_alpha   90.00
_cell.angle_beta   90.00
_cell.angle_gamma   90.00
#
_symmetry.space_group_name_H-M   'P 1'
#
loop_
_entity.id
_entity.type
_entity.pdbx_description
1 polymer ?
#
loop_
_entity_poly.entity_id
_entity_poly.type
_entity_poly.pdbx_seq_one_letter_code
_entity_poly.pdbx_strand_id
1 'polypeptide(L)'
;MATLDADLIARKLGYAASGDLILHLPLRYQDETRLTPLRDVRMGIDVLVEGVVMHAEVQNRPRRQLSVEIAESAVPGSAHLFFRLLHFYPSQLNQLQPGVRVRLFGEVKPGFFGAEMVHPQMRVVRDNTPLAETLTPVYSSVAAFSQNAVRKAVEIALHQADLSETLPANVLHKLAVGCGEPSEPHHLPHHENRCGSFLTT
;
A
#
# COMPACT_ATOMS: atom_id res chain seq x y z
N MET A 1 -9.95 9.56 -19.93
CA MET A 1 -9.87 9.27 -18.48
C MET A 1 -11.29 8.99 -18.02
N ALA A 2 -11.59 7.78 -17.55
CA ALA A 2 -12.92 7.49 -16.98
C ALA A 2 -13.12 8.37 -15.75
N THR A 3 -14.18 9.15 -15.73
CA THR A 3 -14.58 9.97 -14.58
C THR A 3 -14.82 9.02 -13.40
N LEU A 4 -14.19 9.29 -12.26
CA LEU A 4 -14.41 8.51 -11.05
C LEU A 4 -15.85 8.73 -10.59
N ASP A 5 -16.68 7.70 -10.70
CA ASP A 5 -18.05 7.73 -10.21
C ASP A 5 -18.08 7.28 -8.74
N ALA A 6 -17.93 8.25 -7.82
CA ALA A 6 -17.92 8.00 -6.38
C ALA A 6 -19.26 7.44 -5.88
N ASP A 7 -20.37 7.85 -6.47
CA ASP A 7 -21.71 7.34 -6.11
C ASP A 7 -21.89 5.88 -6.51
N LEU A 8 -21.35 5.49 -7.66
CA LEU A 8 -21.37 4.08 -8.07
C LEU A 8 -20.51 3.21 -7.15
N ILE A 9 -19.33 3.71 -6.74
CA ILE A 9 -18.48 3.03 -5.77
C ILE A 9 -19.22 2.88 -4.43
N ALA A 10 -19.82 3.95 -3.91
CA ALA A 10 -20.60 3.95 -2.67
C ALA A 10 -21.72 2.90 -2.71
N ARG A 11 -22.54 2.91 -3.74
CA ARG A 11 -23.64 1.94 -3.92
C ARG A 11 -23.13 0.48 -3.98
N LYS A 12 -22.02 0.24 -4.66
CA LYS A 12 -21.43 -1.11 -4.74
C LYS A 12 -20.82 -1.57 -3.42
N LEU A 13 -20.41 -0.64 -2.55
CA LEU A 13 -19.95 -0.90 -1.19
C LEU A 13 -21.11 -0.98 -0.17
N GLY A 14 -22.37 -0.72 -0.59
CA GLY A 14 -23.55 -0.80 0.27
C GLY A 14 -23.94 0.51 0.94
N TYR A 15 -23.40 1.64 0.50
CA TYR A 15 -23.73 2.97 0.98
C TYR A 15 -24.78 3.65 0.11
N ALA A 16 -25.57 4.56 0.68
CA ALA A 16 -26.62 5.27 -0.02
C ALA A 16 -26.07 6.39 -0.93
N ALA A 17 -25.06 7.10 -0.49
CA ALA A 17 -24.44 8.22 -1.19
C ALA A 17 -22.92 8.20 -1.06
N SER A 18 -22.24 8.94 -1.94
CA SER A 18 -20.78 9.08 -1.91
C SER A 18 -20.27 9.72 -0.62
N GLY A 19 -21.03 10.60 0.00
CA GLY A 19 -20.70 11.17 1.31
C GLY A 19 -20.57 10.15 2.44
N ASP A 20 -21.31 9.05 2.36
CA ASP A 20 -21.26 7.99 3.39
C ASP A 20 -19.94 7.21 3.37
N LEU A 21 -19.12 7.38 2.32
CA LEU A 21 -17.80 6.75 2.21
C LEU A 21 -16.83 7.20 3.31
N ILE A 22 -17.10 8.28 4.02
CA ILE A 22 -16.35 8.68 5.22
C ILE A 22 -16.38 7.61 6.31
N LEU A 23 -17.44 6.78 6.32
CA LEU A 23 -17.60 5.66 7.26
C LEU A 23 -16.94 4.37 6.76
N HIS A 24 -16.41 4.39 5.53
CA HIS A 24 -15.73 3.22 4.96
C HIS A 24 -14.29 3.14 5.47
N LEU A 25 -14.12 2.47 6.61
CA LEU A 25 -12.82 2.35 7.25
C LEU A 25 -11.91 1.36 6.52
N PRO A 26 -10.59 1.61 6.46
CA PRO A 26 -9.65 0.66 5.89
C PRO A 26 -9.54 -0.60 6.75
N LEU A 27 -9.36 -1.75 6.10
CA LEU A 27 -9.14 -3.04 6.77
C LEU A 27 -7.76 -3.10 7.42
N ARG A 28 -6.77 -2.48 6.78
CA ARG A 28 -5.39 -2.43 7.23
C ARG A 28 -4.65 -1.29 6.54
N TYR A 29 -3.46 -0.99 7.03
CA TYR A 29 -2.53 -0.07 6.40
C TYR A 29 -1.30 -0.82 5.91
N GLN A 30 -0.74 -0.38 4.79
CA GLN A 30 0.52 -0.85 4.23
C GLN A 30 1.59 0.23 4.45
N ASP A 31 2.75 -0.16 4.98
CA ASP A 31 3.88 0.75 5.15
C ASP A 31 4.72 0.77 3.86
N GLU A 32 4.41 1.71 2.97
CA GLU A 32 5.17 1.98 1.76
C GLU A 32 6.07 3.23 1.92
N THR A 33 6.29 3.70 3.15
CA THR A 33 7.06 4.92 3.44
C THR A 33 8.56 4.68 3.45
N ARG A 34 8.99 3.41 3.59
CA ARG A 34 10.40 3.05 3.72
C ARG A 34 10.75 1.89 2.79
N LEU A 35 11.91 2.02 2.13
CA LEU A 35 12.50 0.92 1.37
C LEU A 35 13.30 0.02 2.31
N THR A 36 13.08 -1.28 2.19
CA THR A 36 13.90 -2.30 2.82
C THR A 36 14.97 -2.74 1.84
N PRO A 37 16.28 -2.63 2.18
CA PRO A 37 17.35 -3.18 1.34
C PRO A 37 17.15 -4.67 1.11
N LEU A 38 17.46 -5.19 -0.09
CA LEU A 38 17.23 -6.60 -0.42
C LEU A 38 17.99 -7.56 0.50
N ARG A 39 19.15 -7.14 1.01
CA ARG A 39 19.96 -7.91 1.97
C ARG A 39 19.31 -8.04 3.36
N ASP A 40 18.42 -7.13 3.73
CA ASP A 40 17.78 -7.07 5.06
C ASP A 40 16.37 -7.66 5.05
N VAL A 41 15.94 -8.19 3.92
CA VAL A 41 14.61 -8.76 3.73
C VAL A 41 14.43 -10.01 4.59
N ARG A 42 13.30 -10.08 5.30
CA ARG A 42 12.93 -11.22 6.16
C ARG A 42 11.71 -11.94 5.60
N MET A 43 11.68 -13.26 5.75
CA MET A 43 10.56 -14.09 5.35
C MET A 43 9.33 -13.84 6.22
N GLY A 44 8.15 -13.92 5.63
CA GLY A 44 6.86 -13.81 6.32
C GLY A 44 6.43 -12.37 6.65
N ILE A 45 7.12 -11.36 6.11
CA ILE A 45 6.86 -9.94 6.37
C ILE A 45 6.55 -9.23 5.05
N ASP A 46 5.53 -8.37 5.09
CA ASP A 46 5.26 -7.44 3.99
C ASP A 46 6.33 -6.33 4.00
N VAL A 47 7.02 -6.14 2.89
CA VAL A 47 8.07 -5.12 2.76
C VAL A 47 7.96 -4.40 1.42
N LEU A 48 8.40 -3.14 1.41
CA LEU A 48 8.64 -2.38 0.19
C LEU A 48 10.12 -2.49 -0.17
N VAL A 49 10.40 -3.04 -1.34
CA VAL A 49 11.75 -3.18 -1.87
C VAL A 49 11.89 -2.51 -3.22
N GLU A 50 13.09 -2.13 -3.57
CA GLU A 50 13.43 -1.59 -4.89
C GLU A 50 14.65 -2.31 -5.43
N GLY A 51 14.63 -2.63 -6.71
CA GLY A 51 15.74 -3.29 -7.38
C GLY A 51 15.71 -3.11 -8.88
N VAL A 52 16.78 -3.50 -9.51
CA VAL A 52 16.95 -3.51 -10.96
C VAL A 52 16.63 -4.90 -11.49
N VAL A 53 15.81 -5.00 -12.52
CA VAL A 53 15.50 -6.25 -13.20
C VAL A 53 16.79 -6.79 -13.84
N MET A 54 17.19 -7.98 -13.42
CA MET A 54 18.33 -8.70 -13.99
C MET A 54 17.88 -9.67 -15.06
N HIS A 55 16.80 -10.38 -14.80
CA HIS A 55 16.26 -11.39 -15.70
C HIS A 55 14.74 -11.46 -15.57
N ALA A 56 14.07 -11.67 -16.70
CA ALA A 56 12.62 -11.89 -16.74
C ALA A 56 12.32 -13.00 -17.76
N GLU A 57 11.68 -14.08 -17.28
CA GLU A 57 11.42 -15.27 -18.07
C GLU A 57 9.98 -15.74 -17.91
N VAL A 58 9.37 -16.13 -19.04
CA VAL A 58 8.06 -16.79 -19.03
C VAL A 58 8.26 -18.30 -18.91
N GLN A 59 7.92 -18.83 -17.76
CA GLN A 59 7.95 -20.27 -17.50
C GLN A 59 6.56 -20.87 -17.79
N ASN A 60 6.53 -22.00 -18.50
CA ASN A 60 5.28 -22.66 -18.88
C ASN A 60 4.93 -23.89 -18.00
N ARG A 61 5.84 -24.29 -17.11
CA ARG A 61 5.64 -25.46 -16.22
C ARG A 61 5.93 -25.06 -14.78
N PRO A 62 5.15 -25.55 -13.79
CA PRO A 62 3.91 -26.36 -13.91
C PRO A 62 2.72 -25.58 -14.46
N ARG A 63 2.75 -24.25 -14.43
CA ARG A 63 1.76 -23.32 -15.00
C ARG A 63 2.51 -22.16 -15.68
N ARG A 64 1.85 -21.53 -16.64
CA ARG A 64 2.38 -20.32 -17.26
C ARG A 64 2.47 -19.21 -16.23
N GLN A 65 3.69 -18.74 -15.98
CA GLN A 65 4.00 -17.68 -15.02
C GLN A 65 5.14 -16.84 -15.55
N LEU A 66 5.22 -15.60 -15.11
CA LEU A 66 6.38 -14.75 -15.33
C LEU A 66 7.23 -14.76 -14.07
N SER A 67 8.46 -15.25 -14.18
CA SER A 67 9.47 -15.22 -13.13
C SER A 67 10.44 -14.09 -13.41
N VAL A 68 10.70 -13.26 -12.42
CA VAL A 68 11.59 -12.10 -12.56
C VAL A 68 12.56 -12.09 -11.39
N GLU A 69 13.82 -11.87 -11.71
CA GLU A 69 14.90 -11.66 -10.78
C GLU A 69 15.24 -10.17 -10.73
N ILE A 70 15.28 -9.62 -9.52
CA ILE A 70 15.76 -8.27 -9.27
C ILE A 70 16.99 -8.31 -8.35
N ALA A 71 17.88 -7.35 -8.53
CA ALA A 71 19.04 -7.15 -7.66
C ALA A 71 19.07 -5.71 -7.12
N GLU A 72 19.72 -5.55 -5.97
CA GLU A 72 19.90 -4.21 -5.36
C GLU A 72 20.70 -3.26 -6.31
N SER A 73 21.65 -3.85 -7.05
CA SER A 73 22.41 -3.18 -8.10
C SER A 73 22.85 -4.18 -9.16
N ALA A 74 23.28 -3.69 -10.31
CA ALA A 74 23.82 -4.53 -11.39
C ALA A 74 25.25 -5.08 -11.11
N VAL A 75 25.77 -4.85 -9.90
CA VAL A 75 27.12 -5.32 -9.51
C VAL A 75 27.04 -6.80 -9.09
N PRO A 76 27.97 -7.67 -9.57
CA PRO A 76 28.03 -9.05 -9.16
C PRO A 76 28.13 -9.20 -7.64
N GLY A 77 27.35 -10.14 -7.05
CA GLY A 77 27.32 -10.36 -5.60
C GLY A 77 26.34 -9.46 -4.84
N SER A 78 25.57 -8.61 -5.53
CA SER A 78 24.46 -7.88 -4.92
C SER A 78 23.39 -8.83 -4.40
N ALA A 79 22.63 -8.40 -3.39
CA ALA A 79 21.48 -9.16 -2.92
C ALA A 79 20.41 -9.25 -4.02
N HIS A 80 19.78 -10.42 -4.11
CA HIS A 80 18.76 -10.74 -5.11
C HIS A 80 17.44 -11.08 -4.46
N LEU A 81 16.35 -10.78 -5.16
CA LEU A 81 14.99 -11.19 -4.82
C LEU A 81 14.30 -11.66 -6.09
N PHE A 82 13.53 -12.73 -5.96
CA PHE A 82 12.69 -13.22 -7.06
C PHE A 82 11.25 -12.79 -6.85
N PHE A 83 10.52 -12.56 -7.93
CA PHE A 83 9.08 -12.47 -7.83
C PHE A 83 8.39 -13.17 -9.01
N ARG A 84 7.18 -13.66 -8.75
CA ARG A 84 6.37 -14.37 -9.75
C ARG A 84 5.02 -13.73 -9.94
N LEU A 85 4.62 -13.60 -11.20
CA LEU A 85 3.27 -13.25 -11.61
C LEU A 85 2.64 -14.47 -12.26
N LEU A 86 1.67 -15.11 -11.56
CA LEU A 86 0.94 -16.28 -12.06
C LEU A 86 -0.06 -15.89 -13.16
N HIS A 87 -0.53 -14.66 -13.12
CA HIS A 87 -1.31 -14.01 -14.18
C HIS A 87 -0.64 -12.70 -14.54
N PHE A 88 -0.31 -12.53 -15.80
CA PHE A 88 0.35 -11.33 -16.30
C PHE A 88 -0.11 -10.97 -17.70
N TYR A 89 -0.06 -9.70 -18.01
CA TYR A 89 -0.36 -9.17 -19.34
C TYR A 89 0.93 -8.98 -20.14
N PRO A 90 0.87 -9.06 -21.48
CA PRO A 90 2.04 -8.78 -22.32
C PRO A 90 2.69 -7.44 -22.04
N SER A 91 1.91 -6.42 -21.66
CA SER A 91 2.43 -5.11 -21.29
C SER A 91 3.34 -5.15 -20.06
N GLN A 92 3.06 -6.03 -19.08
CA GLN A 92 3.90 -6.19 -17.90
C GLN A 92 5.25 -6.84 -18.28
N LEU A 93 5.24 -7.84 -19.15
CA LEU A 93 6.46 -8.44 -19.66
C LEU A 93 7.32 -7.42 -20.41
N ASN A 94 6.70 -6.56 -21.23
CA ASN A 94 7.41 -5.52 -21.96
C ASN A 94 8.00 -4.44 -21.03
N GLN A 95 7.41 -4.20 -19.87
CA GLN A 95 7.90 -3.25 -18.87
C GLN A 95 9.06 -3.81 -18.02
N LEU A 96 9.17 -5.13 -17.91
CA LEU A 96 10.14 -5.83 -17.06
C LEU A 96 11.39 -6.25 -17.82
N GLN A 97 11.96 -5.34 -18.61
CA GLN A 97 13.20 -5.61 -19.31
C GLN A 97 14.41 -5.47 -18.39
N PRO A 98 15.50 -6.24 -18.62
CA PRO A 98 16.75 -6.09 -17.89
C PRO A 98 17.21 -4.61 -17.84
N GLY A 99 17.65 -4.16 -16.67
CA GLY A 99 18.06 -2.79 -16.42
C GLY A 99 16.93 -1.86 -15.96
N VAL A 100 15.68 -2.27 -16.05
CA VAL A 100 14.54 -1.48 -15.55
C VAL A 100 14.49 -1.54 -14.03
N ARG A 101 14.33 -0.39 -13.38
CA ARG A 101 14.16 -0.30 -11.93
C ARG A 101 12.69 -0.48 -11.56
N VAL A 102 12.44 -1.37 -10.61
CA VAL A 102 11.10 -1.68 -10.14
C VAL A 102 11.02 -1.58 -8.62
N ARG A 103 9.87 -1.17 -8.15
CA ARG A 103 9.51 -1.16 -6.73
C ARG A 103 8.41 -2.17 -6.51
N LEU A 104 8.61 -3.03 -5.51
CA LEU A 104 7.71 -4.14 -5.18
C LEU A 104 7.26 -4.01 -3.73
N PHE A 105 5.97 -4.20 -3.49
CA PHE A 105 5.42 -4.34 -2.14
C PHE A 105 4.69 -5.67 -2.02
N GLY A 106 5.00 -6.42 -0.98
CA GLY A 106 4.36 -7.70 -0.70
C GLY A 106 5.08 -8.53 0.34
N GLU A 107 4.47 -9.67 0.67
CA GLU A 107 5.04 -10.64 1.59
C GLU A 107 6.17 -11.42 0.94
N VAL A 108 7.27 -11.53 1.66
CA VAL A 108 8.42 -12.33 1.23
C VAL A 108 8.28 -13.76 1.73
N LYS A 109 8.38 -14.72 0.83
CA LYS A 109 8.26 -16.16 1.09
C LYS A 109 9.53 -16.90 0.70
N PRO A 110 9.79 -18.09 1.26
CA PRO A 110 10.82 -18.95 0.73
C PRO A 110 10.41 -19.47 -0.65
N GLY A 111 11.26 -19.29 -1.63
CA GLY A 111 11.11 -19.78 -2.99
C GLY A 111 12.20 -20.77 -3.38
N PHE A 112 12.14 -21.29 -4.61
CA PHE A 112 13.11 -22.28 -5.10
C PHE A 112 14.53 -21.70 -5.21
N PHE A 113 14.63 -20.42 -5.57
CA PHE A 113 15.91 -19.73 -5.75
C PHE A 113 16.29 -18.82 -4.57
N GLY A 114 15.55 -18.87 -3.45
CA GLY A 114 15.78 -18.01 -2.29
C GLY A 114 14.54 -17.20 -1.89
N ALA A 115 14.74 -15.96 -1.50
CA ALA A 115 13.63 -15.06 -1.15
C ALA A 115 12.76 -14.73 -2.37
N GLU A 116 11.44 -14.88 -2.23
CA GLU A 116 10.50 -14.73 -3.33
C GLU A 116 9.24 -13.98 -2.92
N MET A 117 8.70 -13.16 -3.83
CA MET A 117 7.37 -12.57 -3.70
C MET A 117 6.43 -13.16 -4.75
N VAL A 118 5.20 -13.50 -4.37
CA VAL A 118 4.18 -13.99 -5.31
C VAL A 118 3.12 -12.92 -5.48
N HIS A 119 2.92 -12.45 -6.70
CA HIS A 119 2.01 -11.36 -7.04
C HIS A 119 2.21 -10.08 -6.20
N PRO A 120 3.44 -9.56 -6.07
CA PRO A 120 3.63 -8.29 -5.37
C PRO A 120 2.90 -7.16 -6.11
N GLN A 121 2.56 -6.12 -5.39
CA GLN A 121 2.22 -4.84 -6.02
C GLN A 121 3.50 -4.30 -6.66
N MET A 122 3.47 -4.05 -7.96
CA MET A 122 4.64 -3.69 -8.74
C MET A 122 4.47 -2.33 -9.41
N ARG A 123 5.50 -1.51 -9.34
CA ARG A 123 5.60 -0.24 -10.08
C ARG A 123 6.98 -0.14 -10.72
N VAL A 124 7.01 0.25 -11.98
CA VAL A 124 8.25 0.71 -12.61
C VAL A 124 8.56 2.10 -12.07
N VAL A 125 9.76 2.29 -11.58
CA VAL A 125 10.19 3.58 -11.01
C VAL A 125 11.32 4.16 -11.84
N ARG A 126 11.37 5.49 -11.86
CA ARG A 126 12.49 6.27 -12.43
C ARG A 126 13.28 6.88 -11.28
N ASP A 127 14.48 7.34 -11.59
CA ASP A 127 15.27 8.09 -10.62
C ASP A 127 14.42 9.24 -10.07
N ASN A 128 14.45 9.40 -8.74
CA ASN A 128 13.66 10.38 -7.99
C ASN A 128 12.13 10.13 -7.91
N THR A 129 11.63 8.91 -8.16
CA THR A 129 10.24 8.60 -7.83
C THR A 129 10.06 8.62 -6.30
N PRO A 130 9.26 9.55 -5.73
CA PRO A 130 9.13 9.68 -4.29
C PRO A 130 8.52 8.41 -3.67
N LEU A 131 8.80 8.19 -2.39
CA LEU A 131 8.10 7.21 -1.57
C LEU A 131 6.74 7.78 -1.13
N ALA A 132 5.87 6.91 -0.64
CA ALA A 132 4.68 7.37 0.04
C ALA A 132 5.09 8.10 1.33
N GLU A 133 4.48 9.25 1.59
CA GLU A 133 4.75 10.03 2.81
C GLU A 133 3.95 9.49 4.00
N THR A 134 2.84 8.81 3.73
CA THR A 134 1.94 8.26 4.73
C THR A 134 1.65 6.80 4.47
N LEU A 135 1.14 6.11 5.49
CA LEU A 135 0.67 4.73 5.35
C LEU A 135 -0.43 4.62 4.30
N THR A 136 -0.34 3.61 3.45
CA THR A 136 -1.32 3.37 2.39
C THR A 136 -2.50 2.57 2.92
N PRO A 137 -3.73 3.12 2.98
CA PRO A 137 -4.90 2.39 3.44
C PRO A 137 -5.33 1.33 2.43
N VAL A 138 -5.71 0.15 2.93
CA VAL A 138 -6.27 -0.95 2.15
C VAL A 138 -7.72 -1.15 2.55
N TYR A 139 -8.63 -0.96 1.62
CA TYR A 139 -10.06 -1.11 1.83
C TYR A 139 -10.55 -2.49 1.41
N SER A 140 -11.76 -2.85 1.82
CA SER A 140 -12.44 -4.02 1.28
C SER A 140 -12.57 -3.91 -0.24
N SER A 141 -12.25 -5.00 -0.96
CA SER A 141 -12.31 -4.98 -2.42
C SER A 141 -13.74 -5.16 -2.92
N VAL A 142 -14.06 -4.38 -3.94
CA VAL A 142 -15.25 -4.58 -4.77
C VAL A 142 -14.78 -5.01 -6.14
N ALA A 143 -15.29 -6.10 -6.67
CA ALA A 143 -14.82 -6.74 -7.90
C ALA A 143 -14.73 -5.80 -9.12
N ALA A 144 -15.49 -4.72 -9.11
CA ALA A 144 -15.54 -3.75 -10.21
C ALA A 144 -14.54 -2.59 -10.12
N PHE A 145 -13.89 -2.39 -8.96
CA PHE A 145 -13.06 -1.21 -8.72
C PHE A 145 -11.67 -1.57 -8.16
N SER A 146 -10.65 -0.84 -8.61
CA SER A 146 -9.32 -0.95 -8.06
C SER A 146 -9.22 -0.29 -6.69
N GLN A 147 -8.28 -0.72 -5.84
CA GLN A 147 -7.98 -0.08 -4.56
C GLN A 147 -7.73 1.43 -4.69
N ASN A 148 -7.07 1.86 -5.77
CA ASN A 148 -6.83 3.28 -6.02
C ASN A 148 -8.14 4.05 -6.28
N ALA A 149 -9.11 3.44 -6.96
CA ALA A 149 -10.39 4.07 -7.20
C ALA A 149 -11.18 4.25 -5.89
N VAL A 150 -11.18 3.21 -5.03
CA VAL A 150 -11.84 3.27 -3.71
C VAL A 150 -11.16 4.32 -2.82
N ARG A 151 -9.82 4.32 -2.70
CA ARG A 151 -9.07 5.33 -1.94
C ARG A 151 -9.44 6.75 -2.36
N LYS A 152 -9.42 6.99 -3.67
CA LYS A 152 -9.72 8.32 -4.21
C LYS A 152 -11.17 8.75 -3.95
N ALA A 153 -12.11 7.80 -3.99
CA ALA A 153 -13.51 8.10 -3.66
C ALA A 153 -13.68 8.44 -2.17
N VAL A 154 -13.03 7.71 -1.28
CA VAL A 154 -13.03 7.99 0.17
C VAL A 154 -12.34 9.32 0.46
N GLU A 155 -11.21 9.62 -0.17
CA GLU A 155 -10.48 10.88 -0.04
C GLU A 155 -11.36 12.08 -0.45
N ILE A 156 -12.05 11.97 -1.59
CA ILE A 156 -13.00 13.00 -2.04
C ILE A 156 -14.12 13.19 -1.01
N ALA A 157 -14.70 12.09 -0.50
CA ALA A 157 -15.74 12.15 0.51
C ALA A 157 -15.26 12.83 1.80
N LEU A 158 -14.05 12.52 2.27
CA LEU A 158 -13.44 13.16 3.45
C LEU A 158 -13.23 14.67 3.25
N HIS A 159 -12.75 15.08 2.07
CA HIS A 159 -12.56 16.51 1.77
C HIS A 159 -13.87 17.28 1.63
N GLN A 160 -14.96 16.62 1.28
CA GLN A 160 -16.28 17.24 1.12
C GLN A 160 -17.13 17.16 2.40
N ALA A 161 -16.71 16.34 3.36
CA ALA A 161 -17.46 16.14 4.60
C ALA A 161 -17.47 17.41 5.44
N ASP A 162 -18.67 17.78 5.91
CA ASP A 162 -18.82 18.77 6.96
C ASP A 162 -18.52 18.08 8.30
N LEU A 163 -17.35 18.36 8.86
CA LEU A 163 -16.90 17.84 10.14
C LEU A 163 -17.17 18.80 11.30
N SER A 164 -18.00 19.82 11.07
CA SER A 164 -18.40 20.73 12.12
C SER A 164 -19.11 19.98 13.26
N GLU A 165 -18.88 20.44 14.47
CA GLU A 165 -19.48 19.84 15.66
C GLU A 165 -21.00 20.04 15.65
N THR A 166 -21.74 18.94 15.72
CA THR A 166 -23.21 18.94 15.71
C THR A 166 -23.82 18.77 17.10
N LEU A 167 -23.02 18.39 18.10
CA LEU A 167 -23.51 18.22 19.46
C LEU A 167 -23.63 19.57 20.16
N PRO A 168 -24.71 19.78 20.95
CA PRO A 168 -24.83 20.97 21.76
C PRO A 168 -23.69 21.10 22.77
N ALA A 169 -23.21 22.31 23.01
CA ALA A 169 -22.05 22.57 23.88
C ALA A 169 -22.20 21.99 25.30
N ASN A 170 -23.42 21.94 25.84
CA ASN A 170 -23.71 21.35 27.15
C ASN A 170 -23.49 19.83 27.17
N VAL A 171 -23.67 19.14 26.04
CA VAL A 171 -23.41 17.70 25.92
C VAL A 171 -21.91 17.45 25.82
N LEU A 172 -21.20 18.20 25.00
CA LEU A 172 -19.76 18.14 24.87
C LEU A 172 -19.04 18.35 26.19
N HIS A 173 -19.47 19.36 26.96
CA HIS A 173 -18.90 19.64 28.27
C HIS A 173 -19.11 18.49 29.28
N LYS A 174 -20.27 17.82 29.24
CA LYS A 174 -20.57 16.67 30.12
C LYS A 174 -19.78 15.42 29.76
N LEU A 175 -19.46 15.24 28.48
CA LEU A 175 -18.71 14.07 27.99
C LEU A 175 -17.20 14.25 28.12
N ALA A 176 -16.71 15.44 28.51
CA ALA A 176 -15.29 15.82 28.51
C ALA A 176 -14.59 15.53 27.17
N VAL A 177 -15.34 15.49 26.09
CA VAL A 177 -14.82 15.35 24.75
C VAL A 177 -14.42 16.75 24.31
N GLY A 178 -13.14 17.02 24.27
CA GLY A 178 -12.63 18.29 23.69
C GLY A 178 -13.04 18.36 22.23
N CYS A 179 -13.62 19.49 21.83
CA CYS A 179 -13.71 19.86 20.41
C CYS A 179 -12.25 19.96 19.93
N GLY A 180 -11.74 18.93 19.26
CA GLY A 180 -10.58 19.08 18.44
C GLY A 180 -10.99 20.04 17.32
N GLU A 181 -10.37 21.22 17.24
CA GLU A 181 -10.41 21.97 15.99
C GLU A 181 -10.10 20.99 14.86
N PRO A 182 -10.69 21.12 13.67
CA PRO A 182 -10.30 20.34 12.52
C PRO A 182 -8.83 20.66 12.25
N SER A 183 -7.96 19.95 12.96
CA SER A 183 -6.55 19.99 12.69
C SER A 183 -6.38 19.42 11.30
N GLU A 184 -5.70 20.14 10.45
CA GLU A 184 -5.18 19.68 9.16
C GLU A 184 -4.84 18.19 9.23
N PRO A 185 -4.90 17.43 8.11
CA PRO A 185 -4.63 16.00 8.10
C PRO A 185 -3.24 15.75 8.69
N HIS A 186 -3.20 15.68 10.01
CA HIS A 186 -1.98 15.50 10.76
C HIS A 186 -1.51 14.07 10.61
N HIS A 187 -0.29 13.94 10.17
CA HIS A 187 0.62 12.84 10.44
C HIS A 187 0.18 12.09 11.68
N LEU A 188 -0.18 10.83 11.49
CA LEU A 188 -0.31 9.89 12.58
C LEU A 188 0.98 9.95 13.41
N PRO A 189 0.89 10.08 14.75
CA PRO A 189 2.08 10.18 15.58
C PRO A 189 2.92 8.92 15.41
N HIS A 190 4.20 9.11 15.20
CA HIS A 190 5.19 8.08 15.36
C HIS A 190 4.98 7.41 16.72
N HIS A 191 4.68 6.12 16.74
CA HIS A 191 4.78 5.31 17.94
C HIS A 191 6.25 5.24 18.36
N GLU A 192 6.69 6.20 19.14
CA GLU A 192 7.83 5.99 20.02
C GLU A 192 7.35 5.04 21.15
N ASN A 193 7.86 3.82 21.10
CA ASN A 193 7.84 2.89 22.22
C ASN A 193 8.58 3.54 23.41
N ARG A 194 7.84 4.25 24.27
CA ARG A 194 8.27 4.50 25.63
C ARG A 194 7.61 3.46 26.53
N CYS A 195 8.27 2.32 26.62
CA CYS A 195 8.15 1.46 27.76
C CYS A 195 8.87 2.17 28.93
N GLY A 196 8.12 2.96 29.66
CA GLY A 196 8.58 3.66 30.87
C GLY A 196 8.17 2.85 32.08
N SER A 197 9.17 2.23 32.67
CA SER A 197 9.22 1.61 33.99
C SER A 197 8.33 2.26 35.05
N PHE A 198 7.34 1.48 35.54
CA PHE A 198 6.80 1.64 36.89
C PHE A 198 7.45 0.60 37.79
N LEU A 199 8.43 1.04 38.56
CA LEU A 199 8.83 0.37 39.80
C LEU A 199 9.17 1.42 40.86
N THR A 200 8.62 1.14 42.04
CA THR A 200 8.95 1.67 43.38
C THR A 200 8.33 3.04 43.75
N THR A 201 7.44 3.13 44.65
CA THR A 201 7.51 2.76 46.10
C THR A 201 6.10 2.45 46.64
#